data_e651459d0544135b2891576d43df0ef9
#
_entry.id   e651459d0544135b2891576d43df0ef9
#
_cell.length_a   1.000
_cell.length_b   1.000
_cell.length_c   1.000
_cell.angle_alpha   90.00
_cell.angle_beta   90.00
_cell.angle_gamma   90.00
#
_symmetry.space_group_name_H-M   'P 1'
#
loop_
_entity.id
_entity.type
_entity.pdbx_description
1 polymer ?
#
loop_
_entity_poly.entity_id
_entity_poly.type
_entity_poly.pdbx_seq_one_letter_code
_entity_poly.pdbx_strand_id
1 'polypeptide(L)'
;KVLFHTIVSHGRNSGEKYAKSFSNKHGSLQSSLGFFLTENTYQGGNGYSLVLDGLEKGINDQAKARAVVVHGADYCSQAIINSTGRLGRSYGCPALPRALTKPIINTIKGGSLLYIYADNPQYMATTKVVRPVPARSLLAQHEENPDSLGTLN
;
A
#
# COMPACT_ATOMS: atom_id res chain seq x y z
N LYS A 1 1.12 17.43 3.75
CA LYS A 1 -0.33 17.57 4.04
C LYS A 1 -1.03 16.25 3.77
N VAL A 2 -1.73 15.68 4.76
CA VAL A 2 -2.59 14.49 4.57
C VAL A 2 -3.85 14.94 3.83
N LEU A 3 -4.19 14.26 2.72
CA LEU A 3 -5.41 14.53 1.94
C LEU A 3 -6.55 13.63 2.37
N PHE A 4 -6.27 12.34 2.59
CA PHE A 4 -7.27 11.36 3.04
C PHE A 4 -6.68 10.49 4.15
N HIS A 5 -7.52 10.13 5.12
CA HIS A 5 -7.23 9.14 6.14
C HIS A 5 -8.48 8.27 6.31
N THR A 6 -8.38 6.98 5.98
CA THR A 6 -9.54 6.08 5.99
C THR A 6 -9.14 4.62 6.20
N ILE A 7 -10.14 3.79 6.47
CA ILE A 7 -9.99 2.34 6.56
C ILE A 7 -9.81 1.73 5.16
N VAL A 8 -9.08 0.59 5.10
CA VAL A 8 -8.86 -0.18 3.85
C VAL A 8 -9.03 -1.66 4.16
N SER A 9 -9.80 -2.37 3.33
CA SER A 9 -9.92 -3.82 3.41
C SER A 9 -8.79 -4.51 2.64
N HIS A 10 -8.30 -5.62 3.18
CA HIS A 10 -7.28 -6.48 2.57
C HIS A 10 -7.88 -7.78 2.01
N GLY A 11 -7.05 -8.62 1.40
CA GLY A 11 -7.42 -9.93 0.85
C GLY A 11 -7.83 -10.92 1.95
N ARG A 12 -8.86 -11.74 1.63
CA ARG A 12 -9.47 -12.65 2.61
C ARG A 12 -8.50 -13.70 3.17
N ASN A 13 -7.53 -14.14 2.38
CA ASN A 13 -6.52 -15.10 2.82
C ASN A 13 -5.27 -14.43 3.41
N SER A 14 -5.26 -13.09 3.51
CA SER A 14 -4.20 -12.37 4.23
C SER A 14 -4.38 -12.42 5.75
N GLY A 15 -5.59 -12.61 6.23
CA GLY A 15 -5.90 -12.70 7.67
C GLY A 15 -7.36 -12.36 7.96
N GLU A 16 -7.75 -12.47 9.22
CA GLU A 16 -9.11 -12.15 9.65
C GLU A 16 -9.29 -10.64 9.87
N LYS A 17 -8.85 -10.13 11.01
CA LYS A 17 -8.93 -8.71 11.36
C LYS A 17 -7.70 -7.93 10.86
N TYR A 18 -6.53 -8.56 10.93
CA TYR A 18 -5.26 -7.97 10.52
C TYR A 18 -4.61 -8.85 9.46
N ALA A 19 -4.06 -8.21 8.42
CA ALA A 19 -3.30 -8.91 7.40
C ALA A 19 -1.93 -9.35 7.97
N LYS A 20 -1.63 -10.64 7.85
CA LYS A 20 -0.39 -11.28 8.33
C LYS A 20 0.29 -12.10 7.24
N SER A 21 -0.43 -12.50 6.19
CA SER A 21 0.05 -13.31 5.08
C SER A 21 -0.14 -12.58 3.76
N PHE A 22 0.88 -12.63 2.92
CA PHE A 22 0.92 -11.89 1.66
C PHE A 22 1.42 -12.79 0.54
N SER A 23 1.04 -12.52 -0.69
CA SER A 23 1.41 -13.37 -1.82
C SER A 23 1.43 -12.62 -3.14
N ASN A 24 2.34 -13.04 -4.02
CA ASN A 24 2.39 -12.63 -5.42
C ASN A 24 1.73 -13.66 -6.36
N LYS A 25 1.20 -14.79 -5.82
CA LYS A 25 0.67 -15.90 -6.61
C LYS A 25 -0.76 -15.63 -7.06
N HIS A 26 -1.06 -15.99 -8.31
CA HIS A 26 -2.42 -15.96 -8.84
C HIS A 26 -3.35 -16.88 -8.01
N GLY A 27 -4.58 -16.45 -7.78
CA GLY A 27 -5.57 -17.24 -7.03
C GLY A 27 -5.31 -17.35 -5.52
N SER A 28 -4.26 -16.73 -4.97
CA SER A 28 -3.94 -16.77 -3.54
C SER A 28 -5.00 -16.11 -2.66
N LEU A 29 -5.77 -15.16 -3.20
CA LEU A 29 -6.74 -14.31 -2.49
C LEU A 29 -6.09 -13.50 -1.37
N GLN A 30 -4.76 -13.32 -1.46
CA GLN A 30 -3.96 -12.53 -0.53
C GLN A 30 -3.57 -11.19 -1.14
N SER A 31 -3.45 -10.17 -0.31
CA SER A 31 -2.82 -8.91 -0.69
C SER A 31 -1.32 -9.11 -0.93
N SER A 32 -0.72 -8.23 -1.72
CA SER A 32 0.73 -8.17 -1.92
C SER A 32 1.28 -6.93 -1.23
N LEU A 33 2.47 -7.03 -0.66
CA LEU A 33 3.19 -5.90 -0.06
C LEU A 33 4.02 -5.15 -1.10
N GLY A 34 4.54 -4.00 -0.70
CA GLY A 34 5.54 -3.25 -1.44
C GLY A 34 4.98 -2.07 -2.24
N PHE A 35 5.79 -1.62 -3.18
CA PHE A 35 5.51 -0.44 -3.98
C PHE A 35 4.81 -0.79 -5.29
N PHE A 36 3.83 0.04 -5.63
CA PHE A 36 3.05 -0.05 -6.86
C PHE A 36 3.02 1.31 -7.55
N LEU A 37 3.01 1.30 -8.86
CA LEU A 37 2.64 2.45 -9.65
C LEU A 37 1.13 2.41 -9.92
N THR A 38 0.45 3.54 -9.71
CA THR A 38 -0.96 3.67 -10.10
C THR A 38 -1.07 3.96 -11.58
N GLU A 39 -1.95 3.26 -12.27
CA GLU A 39 -2.14 3.41 -13.71
C GLU A 39 -3.50 4.02 -14.08
N ASN A 40 -4.11 3.50 -15.14
CA ASN A 40 -5.40 3.92 -15.65
C ASN A 40 -6.55 3.41 -14.80
N THR A 41 -7.68 4.09 -14.90
CA THR A 41 -8.94 3.69 -14.29
C THR A 41 -9.85 3.01 -15.30
N TYR A 42 -10.75 2.16 -14.82
CA TYR A 42 -11.81 1.55 -15.63
C TYR A 42 -13.08 1.31 -14.82
N GLN A 43 -14.17 1.04 -15.52
CA GLN A 43 -15.41 0.56 -14.90
C GLN A 43 -15.48 -0.95 -15.08
N GLY A 44 -15.49 -1.69 -13.96
CA GLY A 44 -15.55 -3.14 -13.94
C GLY A 44 -16.63 -3.67 -13.00
N GLY A 45 -16.57 -4.97 -12.69
CA GLY A 45 -17.51 -5.62 -11.77
C GLY A 45 -17.52 -5.03 -10.36
N ASN A 46 -16.39 -4.43 -9.92
CA ASN A 46 -16.29 -3.72 -8.65
C ASN A 46 -16.59 -2.21 -8.77
N GLY A 47 -17.08 -1.75 -9.92
CA GLY A 47 -17.29 -0.32 -10.21
C GLY A 47 -16.02 0.38 -10.64
N TYR A 48 -15.91 1.67 -10.31
CA TYR A 48 -14.76 2.51 -10.63
C TYR A 48 -13.51 2.02 -9.92
N SER A 49 -12.53 1.56 -10.70
CA SER A 49 -11.34 0.85 -10.25
C SER A 49 -10.06 1.46 -10.82
N LEU A 50 -8.97 1.37 -10.07
CA LEU A 50 -7.65 1.86 -10.42
C LEU A 50 -6.68 0.69 -10.53
N VAL A 51 -6.06 0.55 -11.69
CA VAL A 51 -5.05 -0.49 -11.96
C VAL A 51 -3.78 -0.21 -11.19
N LEU A 52 -3.19 -1.26 -10.61
CA LEU A 52 -1.92 -1.22 -9.89
C LEU A 52 -0.87 -2.08 -10.63
N ASP A 53 0.28 -1.48 -10.91
CA ASP A 53 1.46 -2.17 -11.42
C ASP A 53 2.48 -2.36 -10.30
N GLY A 54 2.83 -3.61 -9.98
CA GLY A 54 3.76 -3.92 -8.89
C GLY A 54 5.20 -3.73 -9.32
N LEU A 55 5.96 -2.97 -8.57
CA LEU A 55 7.32 -2.55 -8.91
C LEU A 55 8.42 -3.47 -8.37
N GLU A 56 8.06 -4.48 -7.57
CA GLU A 56 9.03 -5.33 -6.87
C GLU A 56 8.95 -6.78 -7.37
N LYS A 57 9.97 -7.19 -8.14
CA LYS A 57 10.06 -8.55 -8.73
C LYS A 57 10.03 -9.63 -7.65
N GLY A 58 9.12 -10.61 -7.83
CA GLY A 58 8.92 -11.73 -6.89
C GLY A 58 8.05 -11.38 -5.68
N ILE A 59 7.76 -10.10 -5.44
CA ILE A 59 6.97 -9.61 -4.29
C ILE A 59 5.56 -9.19 -4.72
N ASN A 60 5.44 -8.37 -5.78
CA ASN A 60 4.16 -7.86 -6.25
C ASN A 60 4.10 -7.65 -7.78
N ASP A 61 5.12 -8.00 -8.53
CA ASP A 61 5.19 -7.84 -10.00
C ASP A 61 4.10 -8.59 -10.78
N GLN A 62 3.39 -9.53 -10.14
CA GLN A 62 2.23 -10.20 -10.72
C GLN A 62 0.90 -9.48 -10.45
N ALA A 63 0.91 -8.35 -9.75
CA ALA A 63 -0.31 -7.63 -9.35
C ALA A 63 -1.23 -7.34 -10.53
N LYS A 64 -0.69 -6.82 -11.63
CA LYS A 64 -1.46 -6.50 -12.85
C LYS A 64 -2.05 -7.77 -13.50
N ALA A 65 -1.27 -8.84 -13.65
CA ALA A 65 -1.73 -10.12 -14.18
C ALA A 65 -2.79 -10.79 -13.29
N ARG A 66 -2.73 -10.54 -11.98
CA ARG A 66 -3.72 -10.98 -10.99
C ARG A 66 -4.94 -10.07 -10.91
N ALA A 67 -5.02 -9.00 -11.69
CA ALA A 67 -6.07 -7.98 -11.65
C ALA A 67 -6.22 -7.34 -10.26
N VAL A 68 -5.10 -7.07 -9.56
CA VAL A 68 -5.09 -6.32 -8.31
C VAL A 68 -5.30 -4.84 -8.61
N VAL A 69 -6.37 -4.27 -8.06
CA VAL A 69 -6.80 -2.89 -8.29
C VAL A 69 -7.26 -2.24 -6.99
N VAL A 70 -7.26 -0.92 -6.93
CA VAL A 70 -7.98 -0.19 -5.88
C VAL A 70 -9.44 -0.04 -6.33
N HIS A 71 -10.40 -0.43 -5.49
CA HIS A 71 -11.82 -0.31 -5.77
C HIS A 71 -12.65 0.01 -4.53
N GLY A 72 -13.91 0.38 -4.71
CA GLY A 72 -14.85 0.59 -3.61
C GLY A 72 -15.59 -0.69 -3.24
N ALA A 73 -15.90 -0.86 -1.94
CA ALA A 73 -16.69 -1.99 -1.48
C ALA A 73 -17.59 -1.63 -0.29
N ASP A 74 -18.79 -2.18 -0.27
CA ASP A 74 -19.75 -1.98 0.84
C ASP A 74 -19.26 -2.65 2.12
N TYR A 75 -18.52 -3.73 1.99
CA TYR A 75 -17.90 -4.42 3.13
C TYR A 75 -16.72 -3.66 3.78
N CYS A 76 -16.26 -2.58 3.16
CA CYS A 76 -15.26 -1.67 3.72
C CYS A 76 -15.96 -0.45 4.34
N SER A 77 -16.60 -0.64 5.48
CA SER A 77 -17.34 0.42 6.17
C SER A 77 -17.35 0.26 7.68
N GLN A 78 -17.54 1.36 8.39
CA GLN A 78 -17.68 1.33 9.85
C GLN A 78 -18.90 0.52 10.30
N ALA A 79 -19.98 0.51 9.52
CA ALA A 79 -21.18 -0.28 9.82
C ALA A 79 -20.86 -1.79 9.86
N ILE A 80 -20.03 -2.28 8.94
CA ILE A 80 -19.58 -3.67 8.94
C ILE A 80 -18.70 -3.97 10.15
N ILE A 81 -17.79 -3.07 10.53
CA ILE A 81 -17.00 -3.24 11.74
C ILE A 81 -17.90 -3.34 12.98
N ASN A 82 -18.88 -2.46 13.08
CA ASN A 82 -19.80 -2.43 14.24
C ASN A 82 -20.63 -3.70 14.35
N SER A 83 -21.01 -4.32 13.23
CA SER A 83 -21.84 -5.53 13.21
C SER A 83 -21.05 -6.83 13.32
N THR A 84 -19.80 -6.87 12.84
CA THR A 84 -19.03 -8.12 12.72
C THR A 84 -17.69 -8.11 13.48
N GLY A 85 -17.30 -6.98 14.04
CA GLY A 85 -16.02 -6.79 14.76
C GLY A 85 -14.81 -6.56 13.84
N ARG A 86 -14.97 -6.60 12.49
CA ARG A 86 -13.91 -6.37 11.52
C ARG A 86 -14.45 -5.86 10.19
N LEU A 87 -13.59 -5.41 9.30
CA LEU A 87 -13.94 -5.16 7.91
C LEU A 87 -14.24 -6.47 7.15
N GLY A 88 -15.06 -6.38 6.11
CA GLY A 88 -15.07 -7.40 5.07
C GLY A 88 -13.74 -7.46 4.33
N ARG A 89 -13.58 -8.47 3.47
CA ARG A 89 -12.29 -8.77 2.82
C ARG A 89 -12.46 -8.98 1.32
N SER A 90 -11.48 -8.51 0.56
CA SER A 90 -11.41 -8.67 -0.89
C SER A 90 -10.79 -10.03 -1.30
N TYR A 91 -10.53 -10.21 -2.58
CA TYR A 91 -9.75 -11.32 -3.12
C TYR A 91 -8.27 -10.96 -3.35
N GLY A 92 -7.77 -9.96 -2.62
CA GLY A 92 -6.39 -9.49 -2.68
C GLY A 92 -6.23 -7.98 -2.91
N CYS A 93 -7.24 -7.34 -3.50
CA CYS A 93 -7.26 -5.91 -3.79
C CYS A 93 -7.34 -5.07 -2.51
N PRO A 94 -6.70 -3.88 -2.46
CA PRO A 94 -7.04 -2.86 -1.48
C PRO A 94 -8.42 -2.29 -1.81
N ALA A 95 -9.41 -2.50 -0.91
CA ALA A 95 -10.75 -1.99 -1.09
C ALA A 95 -11.04 -0.83 -0.14
N LEU A 96 -11.69 0.21 -0.65
CA LEU A 96 -11.99 1.47 0.02
C LEU A 96 -13.48 1.58 0.36
N PRO A 97 -13.86 2.45 1.34
CA PRO A 97 -15.24 2.87 1.49
C PRO A 97 -15.78 3.50 0.20
N ARG A 98 -16.98 3.11 -0.24
CA ARG A 98 -17.54 3.58 -1.54
C ARG A 98 -17.55 5.10 -1.68
N ALA A 99 -17.93 5.81 -0.63
CA ALA A 99 -18.00 7.28 -0.65
C ALA A 99 -16.64 7.94 -0.92
N LEU A 100 -15.53 7.31 -0.52
CA LEU A 100 -14.18 7.84 -0.69
C LEU A 100 -13.44 7.28 -1.90
N THR A 101 -13.98 6.26 -2.56
CA THR A 101 -13.32 5.58 -3.68
C THR A 101 -12.99 6.53 -4.83
N LYS A 102 -14.00 7.24 -5.36
CA LYS A 102 -13.80 8.14 -6.50
C LYS A 102 -12.90 9.34 -6.17
N PRO A 103 -13.07 10.05 -5.04
CA PRO A 103 -12.14 11.10 -4.63
C PRO A 103 -10.70 10.63 -4.50
N ILE A 104 -10.45 9.50 -3.82
CA ILE A 104 -9.10 8.97 -3.63
C ILE A 104 -8.49 8.54 -4.97
N ILE A 105 -9.19 7.73 -5.77
CA ILE A 105 -8.70 7.26 -7.07
C ILE A 105 -8.36 8.45 -7.98
N ASN A 106 -9.21 9.47 -8.05
CA ASN A 106 -8.96 10.64 -8.89
C ASN A 106 -7.74 11.45 -8.43
N THR A 107 -7.40 11.39 -7.16
CA THR A 107 -6.20 12.06 -6.62
C THR A 107 -4.92 11.30 -6.95
N ILE A 108 -4.95 9.96 -6.95
CA ILE A 108 -3.73 9.15 -7.06
C ILE A 108 -3.54 8.45 -8.41
N LYS A 109 -4.52 8.48 -9.33
CA LYS A 109 -4.40 7.82 -10.65
C LYS A 109 -3.32 8.44 -11.53
N GLY A 110 -2.76 7.64 -12.43
CA GLY A 110 -1.88 8.13 -13.51
C GLY A 110 -0.47 8.45 -13.05
N GLY A 111 0.15 7.58 -12.26
CA GLY A 111 1.58 7.66 -11.97
C GLY A 111 1.96 8.01 -10.52
N SER A 112 1.05 7.88 -9.57
CA SER A 112 1.40 8.00 -8.14
C SER A 112 2.05 6.72 -7.64
N LEU A 113 2.95 6.87 -6.66
CA LEU A 113 3.52 5.76 -5.91
C LEU A 113 2.56 5.37 -4.79
N LEU A 114 2.13 4.09 -4.77
CA LEU A 114 1.34 3.50 -3.70
C LEU A 114 2.20 2.49 -2.95
N TYR A 115 2.27 2.59 -1.62
CA TYR A 115 2.98 1.65 -0.78
C TYR A 115 2.00 0.87 0.10
N ILE A 116 1.95 -0.46 -0.09
CA ILE A 116 1.18 -1.37 0.76
C ILE A 116 2.15 -1.96 1.79
N TYR A 117 1.95 -1.58 3.04
CA TYR A 117 2.83 -1.92 4.15
C TYR A 117 2.15 -2.84 5.17
N ALA A 118 2.93 -3.74 5.72
CA ALA A 118 2.67 -4.43 6.97
C ALA A 118 4.01 -4.66 7.69
N ASP A 119 3.97 -4.80 9.01
CA ASP A 119 5.15 -5.26 9.75
C ASP A 119 5.42 -6.73 9.43
N ASN A 120 6.23 -6.95 8.40
CA ASN A 120 6.55 -8.27 7.85
C ASN A 120 8.07 -8.40 7.68
N PRO A 121 8.76 -9.15 8.57
CA PRO A 121 10.22 -9.33 8.50
C PRO A 121 10.70 -9.96 7.19
N GLN A 122 9.92 -10.88 6.59
CA GLN A 122 10.29 -11.50 5.31
C GLN A 122 10.28 -10.48 4.17
N TYR A 123 9.28 -9.59 4.13
CA TYR A 123 9.26 -8.50 3.16
C TYR A 123 10.48 -7.60 3.34
N MET A 124 10.76 -7.16 4.57
CA MET A 124 11.91 -6.29 4.87
C MET A 124 13.25 -6.93 4.52
N ALA A 125 13.37 -8.25 4.63
CA ALA A 125 14.58 -9.00 4.27
C ALA A 125 14.75 -9.17 2.75
N THR A 126 13.67 -9.13 1.97
CA THR A 126 13.67 -9.43 0.52
C THR A 126 13.54 -8.21 -0.37
N THR A 127 12.91 -7.13 0.12
CA THR A 127 12.77 -5.89 -0.66
C THR A 127 14.12 -5.26 -0.97
N LYS A 128 14.24 -4.74 -2.21
CA LYS A 128 15.42 -3.98 -2.65
C LYS A 128 15.18 -2.48 -2.65
N VAL A 129 13.94 -2.06 -2.40
CA VAL A 129 13.50 -0.66 -2.48
C VAL A 129 13.63 0.01 -1.12
N VAL A 130 13.20 -0.65 -0.05
CA VAL A 130 13.35 -0.15 1.32
C VAL A 130 14.58 -0.79 1.94
N ARG A 131 15.69 -0.06 1.99
CA ARG A 131 16.86 -0.49 2.75
C ARG A 131 16.85 0.20 4.11
N PRO A 132 16.95 -0.54 5.23
CA PRO A 132 17.21 0.09 6.51
C PRO A 132 18.51 0.90 6.40
N VAL A 133 18.43 2.21 6.62
CA VAL A 133 19.64 3.02 6.78
C VAL A 133 20.27 2.56 8.10
N PRO A 134 21.51 2.03 8.12
CA PRO A 134 22.17 1.65 9.36
C PRO A 134 22.22 2.88 10.27
N ALA A 135 21.84 2.74 11.54
CA ALA A 135 21.80 3.83 12.51
C ALA A 135 23.14 4.61 12.59
N ARG A 136 24.26 3.94 12.26
CA ARG A 136 25.58 4.54 12.18
C ARG A 136 25.76 5.58 11.05
N SER A 137 24.99 5.47 9.96
CA SER A 137 25.06 6.43 8.84
C SER A 137 24.33 7.75 9.13
N LEU A 138 23.33 7.73 10.01
CA LEU A 138 22.61 8.94 10.42
C LEU A 138 23.43 9.79 11.41
N LEU A 139 24.29 9.16 12.23
CA LEU A 139 25.16 9.87 13.15
C LEU A 139 26.37 10.49 12.42
N ALA A 140 26.91 9.83 11.38
CA ALA A 140 28.03 10.34 10.60
C ALA A 140 27.70 11.61 9.78
N GLN A 141 26.45 11.82 9.39
CA GLN A 141 26.03 13.02 8.65
C GLN A 141 25.87 14.26 9.56
N HIS A 142 25.83 14.09 10.90
CA HIS A 142 25.79 15.20 11.85
C HIS A 142 27.18 15.68 12.31
N GLU A 143 28.23 14.90 12.03
CA GLU A 143 29.61 15.24 12.45
C GLU A 143 30.46 15.96 11.37
N GLU A 144 29.97 16.07 10.12
CA GLU A 144 30.74 16.70 9.02
C GLU A 144 30.48 18.21 8.83
N ASN A 145 29.86 18.92 9.74
CA ASN A 145 29.79 20.39 9.63
C ASN A 145 30.04 21.13 10.95
N PRO A 146 31.28 21.12 11.51
CA PRO A 146 31.63 21.97 12.65
C PRO A 146 32.22 23.33 12.28
N ASP A 147 32.45 23.68 10.99
CA ASP A 147 33.17 24.91 10.63
C ASP A 147 32.40 25.78 9.64
N SER A 148 31.49 26.61 10.16
CA SER A 148 31.14 27.90 9.51
C SER A 148 30.83 28.98 10.51
N LEU A 149 31.74 29.21 11.46
CA LEU A 149 31.83 30.49 12.17
C LEU A 149 32.93 31.31 11.50
N GLY A 150 32.57 31.90 10.35
CA GLY A 150 33.40 32.92 9.70
C GLY A 150 33.52 34.12 10.61
N THR A 151 34.75 34.41 11.02
CA THR A 151 35.20 35.65 11.68
C THR A 151 34.81 36.83 10.82
N LEU A 152 33.99 37.69 11.40
CA LEU A 152 33.83 39.10 10.95
C LEU A 152 34.95 39.91 11.57
N ASN A 153 35.86 40.41 10.73
CA ASN A 153 36.63 41.63 10.99
C ASN A 153 36.04 42.78 10.19
#